data_27f497cb309580408b9c15b2d9f39571
#
_entry.id   27f497cb309580408b9c15b2d9f39571
#
_cell.length_a   1.000
_cell.length_b   1.000
_cell.length_c   1.000
_cell.angle_alpha   90.00
_cell.angle_beta   90.00
_cell.angle_gamma   90.00
#
_symmetry.space_group_name_H-M   'P 1'
#
loop_
_entity.id
_entity.type
_entity.pdbx_description
1 polymer ?
#
loop_
_entity_poly.entity_id
_entity_poly.type
_entity_poly.pdbx_seq_one_letter_code
_entity_poly.pdbx_strand_id
1 'polypeptide(L)'
;VGPARVVVIGGGVVGTHAARIAAGMGADVTVLDRSLPRLRYLDDIYGGTFKTSYASAGNTIELAREADMIIGAVLIPGAAAPKLISRAQLSELKPGAVLVDVAIDQGGCFETSKATTHQDPIYEVDGIMHYCVANMPGAVARTSTIALGNATMPFMLALADKGWKKACADDPHLKA
;
A
#
# COMPACT_ATOMS: atom_id res chain seq x y z
N VAL A 1 -27.09 1.51 6.59
CA VAL A 1 -26.02 1.93 5.66
C VAL A 1 -25.43 0.67 5.07
N GLY A 2 -25.29 0.61 3.74
CA GLY A 2 -24.63 -0.52 3.07
C GLY A 2 -23.12 -0.56 3.37
N PRO A 3 -22.45 -1.71 3.06
CA PRO A 3 -21.00 -1.81 3.21
C PRO A 3 -20.26 -0.82 2.28
N ALA A 4 -19.19 -0.21 2.77
CA ALA A 4 -18.31 0.60 1.94
C ALA A 4 -17.59 -0.27 0.89
N ARG A 5 -17.42 0.23 -0.31
CA ARG A 5 -16.61 -0.42 -1.35
C ARG A 5 -15.16 0.04 -1.23
N VAL A 6 -14.26 -0.91 -1.01
CA VAL A 6 -12.82 -0.65 -0.86
C VAL A 6 -12.04 -1.34 -1.97
N VAL A 7 -11.24 -0.58 -2.69
CA VAL A 7 -10.33 -1.10 -3.73
C VAL A 7 -8.91 -0.98 -3.23
N VAL A 8 -8.19 -2.11 -3.18
CA VAL A 8 -6.78 -2.15 -2.80
C VAL A 8 -5.95 -2.46 -4.04
N ILE A 9 -5.07 -1.56 -4.43
CA ILE A 9 -4.20 -1.70 -5.59
C ILE A 9 -2.81 -2.13 -5.12
N GLY A 10 -2.47 -3.39 -5.39
CA GLY A 10 -1.27 -4.07 -4.91
C GLY A 10 -1.59 -5.12 -3.85
N GLY A 11 -1.51 -6.40 -4.23
CA GLY A 11 -1.75 -7.56 -3.34
C GLY A 11 -0.51 -8.01 -2.55
N GLY A 12 0.47 -7.14 -2.34
CA GLY A 12 1.66 -7.39 -1.51
C GLY A 12 1.32 -7.56 -0.03
N VAL A 13 2.33 -7.49 0.84
CA VAL A 13 2.15 -7.63 2.30
C VAL A 13 1.18 -6.57 2.83
N VAL A 14 1.44 -5.32 2.53
CA VAL A 14 0.64 -4.18 3.03
C VAL A 14 -0.78 -4.23 2.48
N GLY A 15 -0.96 -4.41 1.17
CA GLY A 15 -2.29 -4.45 0.56
C GLY A 15 -3.13 -5.62 1.05
N THR A 16 -2.52 -6.79 1.27
CA THR A 16 -3.22 -7.93 1.86
C THR A 16 -3.72 -7.64 3.26
N HIS A 17 -2.89 -7.00 4.11
CA HIS A 17 -3.32 -6.65 5.46
C HIS A 17 -4.39 -5.56 5.45
N ALA A 18 -4.27 -4.54 4.58
CA ALA A 18 -5.30 -3.52 4.41
C ALA A 18 -6.64 -4.14 3.99
N ALA A 19 -6.63 -5.04 3.00
CA ALA A 19 -7.82 -5.76 2.55
C ALA A 19 -8.47 -6.58 3.66
N ARG A 20 -7.68 -7.33 4.44
CA ARG A 20 -8.18 -8.13 5.56
C ARG A 20 -8.86 -7.28 6.64
N ILE A 21 -8.25 -6.16 6.99
CA ILE A 21 -8.81 -5.26 8.01
C ILE A 21 -10.10 -4.62 7.48
N ALA A 22 -10.10 -4.11 6.25
CA ALA A 22 -11.30 -3.52 5.66
C ALA A 22 -12.47 -4.53 5.56
N ALA A 23 -12.19 -5.75 5.11
CA ALA A 23 -13.19 -6.83 5.07
C ALA A 23 -13.68 -7.22 6.47
N GLY A 24 -12.75 -7.30 7.45
CA GLY A 24 -13.11 -7.55 8.86
C GLY A 24 -13.99 -6.45 9.48
N MET A 25 -13.93 -5.24 8.95
CA MET A 25 -14.82 -4.13 9.30
C MET A 25 -16.16 -4.16 8.54
N GLY A 26 -16.38 -5.14 7.66
CA GLY A 26 -17.61 -5.32 6.91
C GLY A 26 -17.65 -4.62 5.55
N ALA A 27 -16.53 -4.16 5.02
CA ALA A 27 -16.47 -3.57 3.70
C ALA A 27 -16.53 -4.63 2.58
N ASP A 28 -17.07 -4.25 1.41
CA ASP A 28 -16.94 -5.01 0.16
C ASP A 28 -15.58 -4.66 -0.48
N VAL A 29 -14.63 -5.59 -0.39
CA VAL A 29 -13.22 -5.34 -0.74
C VAL A 29 -12.85 -6.06 -2.02
N THR A 30 -12.16 -5.37 -2.93
CA THR A 30 -11.51 -5.95 -4.11
C THR A 30 -10.01 -5.62 -4.10
N VAL A 31 -9.18 -6.65 -4.21
CA VAL A 31 -7.72 -6.53 -4.33
C VAL A 31 -7.31 -6.65 -5.79
N LEU A 32 -6.56 -5.68 -6.27
CA LEU A 32 -5.99 -5.63 -7.62
C LEU A 32 -4.49 -5.93 -7.58
N ASP A 33 -4.03 -6.84 -8.43
CA ASP A 33 -2.60 -7.10 -8.65
C ASP A 33 -2.34 -7.47 -10.11
N ARG A 34 -1.11 -7.27 -10.58
CA ARG A 34 -0.66 -7.69 -11.93
C ARG A 34 -0.14 -9.12 -11.94
N SER A 35 0.20 -9.67 -10.79
CA SER A 35 0.70 -11.04 -10.63
C SER A 35 -0.44 -12.03 -10.49
N LEU A 36 -0.74 -12.78 -11.55
CA LEU A 36 -1.74 -13.85 -11.50
C LEU A 36 -1.41 -14.92 -10.44
N PRO A 37 -0.15 -15.36 -10.24
CA PRO A 37 0.19 -16.24 -9.14
C PRO A 37 -0.16 -15.65 -7.76
N ARG A 38 0.05 -14.33 -7.58
CA ARG A 38 -0.31 -13.65 -6.32
C ARG A 38 -1.82 -13.61 -6.10
N LEU A 39 -2.58 -13.30 -7.14
CA LEU A 39 -4.05 -13.28 -7.07
C LEU A 39 -4.61 -14.67 -6.72
N ARG A 40 -4.10 -15.74 -7.35
CA ARG A 40 -4.50 -17.11 -7.02
C ARG A 40 -4.20 -17.45 -5.56
N TYR A 41 -2.98 -17.15 -5.10
CA TYR A 41 -2.61 -17.35 -3.70
C TYR A 41 -3.56 -16.63 -2.73
N LEU A 42 -3.92 -15.38 -3.04
CA LEU A 42 -4.85 -14.61 -2.22
C LEU A 42 -6.26 -15.22 -2.23
N ASP A 43 -6.71 -15.69 -3.38
CA ASP A 43 -8.01 -16.37 -3.52
C ASP A 43 -8.05 -17.69 -2.76
N ASP A 44 -7.00 -18.50 -2.84
CA ASP A 44 -6.87 -19.77 -2.12
C ASP A 44 -6.89 -19.59 -0.60
N ILE A 45 -6.20 -18.54 -0.08
CA ILE A 45 -6.07 -18.32 1.38
C ILE A 45 -7.25 -17.57 1.96
N TYR A 46 -7.82 -16.62 1.21
CA TYR A 46 -8.84 -15.70 1.71
C TYR A 46 -10.17 -15.81 0.97
N GLY A 47 -10.37 -16.89 0.20
CA GLY A 47 -11.56 -17.08 -0.62
C GLY A 47 -12.85 -16.73 0.10
N GLY A 48 -13.65 -15.85 -0.50
CA GLY A 48 -14.88 -15.31 0.05
C GLY A 48 -14.72 -14.16 1.05
N THR A 49 -13.52 -13.88 1.58
CA THR A 49 -13.28 -12.73 2.48
C THR A 49 -13.19 -11.43 1.69
N PHE A 50 -12.53 -11.44 0.54
CA PHE A 50 -12.46 -10.34 -0.42
C PHE A 50 -12.29 -10.89 -1.84
N LYS A 51 -12.61 -10.07 -2.82
CA LYS A 51 -12.48 -10.38 -4.23
C LYS A 51 -11.07 -10.08 -4.72
N THR A 52 -10.63 -10.80 -5.75
CA THR A 52 -9.37 -10.53 -6.45
C THR A 52 -9.65 -10.18 -7.90
N SER A 53 -8.86 -9.29 -8.50
CA SER A 53 -8.98 -8.90 -9.89
C SER A 53 -7.65 -8.47 -10.49
N TYR A 54 -7.49 -8.61 -11.82
CA TYR A 54 -6.27 -8.23 -12.51
C TYR A 54 -6.17 -6.71 -12.68
N ALA A 55 -5.02 -6.12 -12.30
CA ALA A 55 -4.77 -4.69 -12.35
C ALA A 55 -4.36 -4.21 -13.78
N SER A 56 -5.28 -4.24 -14.73
CA SER A 56 -5.15 -3.45 -15.96
C SER A 56 -5.55 -2.00 -15.72
N ALA A 57 -5.10 -1.07 -16.57
CA ALA A 57 -5.47 0.34 -16.43
C ALA A 57 -6.99 0.54 -16.49
N GLY A 58 -7.67 -0.12 -17.43
CA GLY A 58 -9.14 -0.02 -17.58
C GLY A 58 -9.87 -0.58 -16.38
N ASN A 59 -9.52 -1.79 -15.93
CA ASN A 59 -10.17 -2.42 -14.78
C ASN A 59 -9.91 -1.66 -13.47
N THR A 60 -8.72 -1.09 -13.31
CA THR A 60 -8.39 -0.28 -12.13
C THR A 60 -9.29 0.94 -12.01
N ILE A 61 -9.48 1.69 -13.09
CA ILE A 61 -10.33 2.89 -13.04
C ILE A 61 -11.81 2.53 -12.96
N GLU A 62 -12.26 1.46 -13.62
CA GLU A 62 -13.63 0.98 -13.53
C GLU A 62 -14.03 0.66 -12.09
N LEU A 63 -13.20 -0.09 -11.37
CA LEU A 63 -13.44 -0.41 -9.97
C LEU A 63 -13.28 0.81 -9.06
N ALA A 64 -12.34 1.71 -9.37
CA ALA A 64 -12.12 2.93 -8.60
C ALA A 64 -13.32 3.89 -8.65
N ARG A 65 -14.04 3.98 -9.79
CA ARG A 65 -15.26 4.80 -9.92
C ARG A 65 -16.34 4.44 -8.91
N GLU A 66 -16.41 3.17 -8.55
CA GLU A 66 -17.43 2.64 -7.64
C GLU A 66 -16.96 2.59 -6.19
N ALA A 67 -15.68 2.89 -5.94
CA ALA A 67 -15.08 2.79 -4.60
C ALA A 67 -15.40 4.00 -3.73
N ASP A 68 -15.59 3.75 -2.44
CA ASP A 68 -15.65 4.77 -1.39
C ASP A 68 -14.23 5.04 -0.84
N MET A 69 -13.35 4.03 -0.91
CA MET A 69 -11.94 4.14 -0.53
C MET A 69 -11.05 3.37 -1.49
N ILE A 70 -9.94 3.97 -1.89
CA ILE A 70 -8.93 3.37 -2.76
C ILE A 70 -7.59 3.41 -2.02
N ILE A 71 -6.97 2.24 -1.84
CA ILE A 71 -5.69 2.09 -1.14
C ILE A 71 -4.60 1.73 -2.15
N GLY A 72 -3.64 2.63 -2.34
CA GLY A 72 -2.46 2.42 -3.17
C GLY A 72 -1.35 1.75 -2.36
N ALA A 73 -1.08 0.47 -2.63
CA ALA A 73 -0.10 -0.35 -1.90
C ALA A 73 0.89 -1.04 -2.86
N VAL A 74 1.21 -0.40 -3.97
CA VAL A 74 2.18 -0.92 -4.96
C VAL A 74 3.57 -0.49 -4.58
N LEU A 75 4.46 -1.47 -4.42
CA LEU A 75 5.88 -1.27 -4.18
C LEU A 75 6.67 -1.86 -5.35
N ILE A 76 7.55 -1.06 -5.94
CA ILE A 76 8.57 -1.54 -6.89
C ILE A 76 9.94 -1.34 -6.23
N PRO A 77 10.64 -2.42 -5.83
CA PRO A 77 11.94 -2.28 -5.19
C PRO A 77 12.93 -1.49 -6.07
N GLY A 78 13.56 -0.46 -5.51
CA GLY A 78 14.54 0.36 -6.20
C GLY A 78 13.99 1.33 -7.26
N ALA A 79 12.67 1.50 -7.38
CA ALA A 79 12.04 2.42 -8.33
C ALA A 79 10.92 3.25 -7.68
N ALA A 80 10.59 4.37 -8.30
CA ALA A 80 9.43 5.15 -7.90
C ALA A 80 8.13 4.35 -8.10
N ALA A 81 7.14 4.57 -7.23
CA ALA A 81 5.83 3.98 -7.38
C ALA A 81 5.17 4.42 -8.70
N PRO A 82 4.49 3.52 -9.44
CA PRO A 82 3.79 3.89 -10.66
C PRO A 82 2.57 4.75 -10.32
N LYS A 83 2.26 5.72 -11.17
CA LYS A 83 1.02 6.50 -11.02
C LYS A 83 -0.17 5.69 -11.53
N LEU A 84 -1.03 5.27 -10.62
CA LEU A 84 -2.16 4.36 -10.86
C LEU A 84 -3.44 5.12 -11.21
N ILE A 85 -3.59 6.32 -10.67
CA ILE A 85 -4.72 7.23 -10.94
C ILE A 85 -4.12 8.60 -11.24
N SER A 86 -4.45 9.15 -12.40
CA SER A 86 -4.05 10.49 -12.82
C SER A 86 -4.97 11.55 -12.21
N ARG A 87 -4.53 12.81 -12.21
CA ARG A 87 -5.37 13.92 -11.76
C ARG A 87 -6.67 14.05 -12.59
N ALA A 88 -6.58 13.83 -13.89
CA ALA A 88 -7.76 13.90 -14.77
C ALA A 88 -8.83 12.87 -14.38
N GLN A 89 -8.43 11.72 -13.88
CA GLN A 89 -9.32 10.64 -13.47
C GLN A 89 -10.01 10.88 -12.11
N LEU A 90 -9.57 11.87 -11.32
CA LEU A 90 -10.24 12.18 -10.04
C LEU A 90 -11.71 12.56 -10.25
N SER A 91 -12.04 13.26 -11.35
CA SER A 91 -13.43 13.62 -11.69
C SER A 91 -14.33 12.42 -12.01
N GLU A 92 -13.75 11.24 -12.22
CA GLU A 92 -14.48 10.00 -12.49
C GLU A 92 -14.80 9.22 -11.21
N LEU A 93 -14.16 9.57 -10.09
CA LEU A 93 -14.37 8.94 -8.78
C LEU A 93 -15.61 9.48 -8.09
N LYS A 94 -16.12 8.75 -7.11
CA LYS A 94 -17.24 9.24 -6.28
C LYS A 94 -16.81 10.52 -5.54
N PRO A 95 -17.64 11.57 -5.54
CA PRO A 95 -17.40 12.73 -4.69
C PRO A 95 -17.25 12.32 -3.22
N GLY A 96 -16.20 12.80 -2.57
CA GLY A 96 -15.86 12.44 -1.20
C GLY A 96 -15.18 11.09 -1.02
N ALA A 97 -14.82 10.38 -2.10
CA ALA A 97 -14.01 9.19 -2.02
C ALA A 97 -12.65 9.48 -1.37
N VAL A 98 -12.06 8.47 -0.73
CA VAL A 98 -10.78 8.59 -0.02
C VAL A 98 -9.68 7.84 -0.76
N LEU A 99 -8.59 8.52 -1.09
CA LEU A 99 -7.35 7.93 -1.57
C LEU A 99 -6.36 7.78 -0.41
N VAL A 100 -5.96 6.55 -0.11
CA VAL A 100 -4.93 6.24 0.89
C VAL A 100 -3.67 5.79 0.16
N ASP A 101 -2.60 6.57 0.24
CA ASP A 101 -1.34 6.27 -0.44
C ASP A 101 -0.31 5.73 0.53
N VAL A 102 -0.17 4.40 0.57
CA VAL A 102 0.81 3.74 1.43
C VAL A 102 2.22 3.78 0.83
N ALA A 103 2.33 3.95 -0.49
CA ALA A 103 3.60 4.07 -1.20
C ALA A 103 4.15 5.51 -1.23
N ILE A 104 3.65 6.39 -0.37
CA ILE A 104 4.01 7.82 -0.37
C ILE A 104 5.51 8.06 -0.22
N ASP A 105 6.21 7.25 0.58
CA ASP A 105 7.67 7.33 0.79
C ASP A 105 8.48 7.03 -0.50
N GLN A 106 7.83 6.42 -1.51
CA GLN A 106 8.40 6.14 -2.83
C GLN A 106 7.82 7.06 -3.93
N GLY A 107 7.36 8.23 -3.55
CA GLY A 107 6.78 9.22 -4.46
C GLY A 107 5.28 9.07 -4.71
N GLY A 108 4.63 8.12 -4.06
CA GLY A 108 3.18 7.90 -4.10
C GLY A 108 2.66 7.24 -5.38
N CYS A 109 1.53 6.53 -5.24
CA CYS A 109 0.86 5.81 -6.33
C CYS A 109 -0.13 6.66 -7.13
N PHE A 110 -0.53 7.83 -6.63
CA PHE A 110 -1.47 8.71 -7.33
C PHE A 110 -0.74 9.95 -7.82
N GLU A 111 -1.18 10.51 -8.94
CA GLU A 111 -0.54 11.71 -9.50
C GLU A 111 -0.62 12.90 -8.53
N THR A 112 -1.71 13.00 -7.79
CA THR A 112 -1.99 14.06 -6.82
C THR A 112 -1.45 13.77 -5.42
N SER A 113 -0.74 12.66 -5.20
CA SER A 113 -0.17 12.32 -3.90
C SER A 113 0.90 13.33 -3.47
N LYS A 114 0.74 13.83 -2.25
CA LYS A 114 1.66 14.73 -1.57
C LYS A 114 1.83 14.25 -0.13
N ALA A 115 3.06 14.04 0.31
CA ALA A 115 3.35 13.59 1.67
C ALA A 115 2.75 14.54 2.71
N THR A 116 2.10 13.96 3.71
CA THR A 116 1.52 14.63 4.87
C THR A 116 2.13 14.10 6.17
N THR A 117 1.73 14.66 7.30
CA THR A 117 2.22 14.28 8.63
C THR A 117 1.07 13.77 9.49
N HIS A 118 1.39 13.15 10.64
CA HIS A 118 0.36 12.74 11.60
C HIS A 118 -0.39 13.92 12.24
N GLN A 119 0.20 15.13 12.25
CA GLN A 119 -0.46 16.34 12.76
C GLN A 119 -1.43 16.95 11.74
N ASP A 120 -1.11 16.85 10.46
CA ASP A 120 -1.95 17.32 9.35
C ASP A 120 -2.06 16.20 8.29
N PRO A 121 -2.91 15.18 8.56
CA PRO A 121 -2.82 13.91 7.85
C PRO A 121 -3.55 13.88 6.51
N ILE A 122 -4.48 14.80 6.25
CA ILE A 122 -5.38 14.78 5.09
C ILE A 122 -5.36 16.10 4.34
N TYR A 123 -5.68 16.02 3.06
CA TYR A 123 -5.98 17.19 2.22
C TYR A 123 -6.97 16.78 1.11
N GLU A 124 -7.61 17.76 0.52
CA GLU A 124 -8.58 17.55 -0.56
C GLU A 124 -8.03 18.07 -1.90
N VAL A 125 -8.25 17.32 -2.97
CA VAL A 125 -7.99 17.72 -4.35
C VAL A 125 -9.21 17.35 -5.20
N ASP A 126 -9.78 18.32 -5.86
CA ASP A 126 -10.90 18.14 -6.82
C ASP A 126 -12.06 17.31 -6.20
N GLY A 127 -12.41 17.55 -4.92
CA GLY A 127 -13.47 16.85 -4.20
C GLY A 127 -13.11 15.45 -3.66
N ILE A 128 -11.86 15.03 -3.80
CA ILE A 128 -11.36 13.72 -3.35
C ILE A 128 -10.40 13.90 -2.17
N MET A 129 -10.69 13.19 -1.08
CA MET A 129 -9.88 13.23 0.14
C MET A 129 -8.62 12.37 -0.02
N HIS A 130 -7.48 12.92 0.35
CA HIS A 130 -6.19 12.22 0.32
C HIS A 130 -5.64 12.01 1.73
N TYR A 131 -5.21 10.78 2.03
CA TYR A 131 -4.45 10.42 3.22
C TYR A 131 -3.10 9.87 2.76
N CYS A 132 -2.04 10.65 2.94
CA CYS A 132 -0.71 10.36 2.41
C CYS A 132 0.37 10.56 3.49
N VAL A 133 0.10 10.10 4.71
CA VAL A 133 1.00 10.30 5.86
C VAL A 133 2.30 9.53 5.64
N ALA A 134 3.41 10.25 5.59
CA ALA A 134 4.73 9.64 5.64
C ALA A 134 4.94 8.96 6.99
N ASN A 135 5.57 7.78 6.99
CA ASN A 135 5.76 6.98 8.21
C ASN A 135 4.43 6.64 8.91
N MET A 136 3.45 6.12 8.17
CA MET A 136 2.20 5.59 8.76
C MET A 136 2.45 4.65 9.95
N PRO A 137 3.49 3.77 9.96
CA PRO A 137 3.81 2.93 11.12
C PRO A 137 4.08 3.69 12.43
N GLY A 138 4.44 4.97 12.34
CA GLY A 138 4.62 5.85 13.51
C GLY A 138 3.37 6.01 14.37
N ALA A 139 2.17 5.81 13.81
CA ALA A 139 0.91 5.81 14.57
C ALA A 139 0.80 4.65 15.58
N VAL A 140 1.54 3.57 15.38
CA VAL A 140 1.61 2.38 16.25
C VAL A 140 3.08 2.10 16.63
N ALA A 141 3.76 3.10 17.13
CA ALA A 141 5.21 3.18 17.28
C ALA A 141 5.83 1.96 17.98
N ARG A 142 5.24 1.49 19.10
CA ARG A 142 5.77 0.33 19.84
C ARG A 142 5.81 -0.93 18.99
N THR A 143 4.71 -1.28 18.35
CA THR A 143 4.59 -2.48 17.50
C THR A 143 5.52 -2.38 16.30
N SER A 144 5.56 -1.22 15.65
CA SER A 144 6.40 -0.97 14.49
C SER A 144 7.88 -1.05 14.82
N THR A 145 8.31 -0.49 15.95
CA THR A 145 9.70 -0.55 16.41
C THR A 145 10.14 -1.99 16.69
N ILE A 146 9.30 -2.78 17.37
CA ILE A 146 9.61 -4.19 17.65
C ILE A 146 9.71 -4.98 16.33
N ALA A 147 8.74 -4.80 15.43
CA ALA A 147 8.74 -5.50 14.13
C ALA A 147 9.97 -5.13 13.29
N LEU A 148 10.30 -3.85 13.20
CA LEU A 148 11.49 -3.37 12.49
C LEU A 148 12.78 -3.89 13.14
N GLY A 149 12.88 -3.82 14.46
CA GLY A 149 14.01 -4.34 15.21
C GLY A 149 14.25 -5.82 14.94
N ASN A 150 13.20 -6.64 14.97
CA ASN A 150 13.31 -8.07 14.66
C ASN A 150 13.79 -8.32 13.22
N ALA A 151 13.35 -7.52 12.26
CA ALA A 151 13.77 -7.66 10.85
C ALA A 151 15.19 -7.17 10.59
N THR A 152 15.66 -6.14 11.30
CA THR A 152 16.98 -5.51 11.06
C THR A 152 18.08 -6.05 11.94
N MET A 153 17.76 -6.63 13.10
CA MET A 153 18.73 -7.12 14.08
C MET A 153 19.77 -8.11 13.51
N PRO A 154 19.41 -9.10 12.67
CA PRO A 154 20.39 -10.02 12.09
C PRO A 154 21.47 -9.29 11.28
N PHE A 155 21.09 -8.26 10.55
CA PHE A 155 22.01 -7.44 9.75
C PHE A 155 22.89 -6.55 10.64
N MET A 156 22.32 -5.98 11.70
CA MET A 156 23.08 -5.19 12.68
C MET A 156 24.13 -6.04 13.38
N LEU A 157 23.78 -7.26 13.80
CA LEU A 157 24.71 -8.19 14.41
C LEU A 157 25.82 -8.61 13.44
N ALA A 158 25.48 -8.89 12.18
CA ALA A 158 26.48 -9.22 11.17
C ALA A 158 27.49 -8.09 10.95
N LEU A 159 27.01 -6.83 10.95
CA LEU A 159 27.87 -5.65 10.84
C LEU A 159 28.75 -5.46 12.09
N ALA A 160 28.20 -5.68 13.29
CA ALA A 160 28.92 -5.55 14.56
C ALA A 160 30.03 -6.63 14.70
N ASP A 161 29.71 -7.88 14.39
CA ASP A 161 30.60 -9.01 14.58
C ASP A 161 31.71 -9.07 13.53
N LYS A 162 31.40 -8.74 12.25
CA LYS A 162 32.33 -8.94 11.13
C LYS A 162 32.98 -7.65 10.63
N GLY A 163 32.42 -6.49 11.05
CA GLY A 163 32.71 -5.21 10.44
C GLY A 163 32.07 -5.07 9.06
N TRP A 164 31.82 -3.82 8.62
CA TRP A 164 31.04 -3.54 7.40
C TRP A 164 31.63 -4.16 6.12
N LYS A 165 32.98 -4.15 5.97
CA LYS A 165 33.64 -4.69 4.76
C LYS A 165 33.35 -6.17 4.57
N LYS A 166 33.50 -6.96 5.64
CA LYS A 166 33.31 -8.41 5.59
C LYS A 166 31.81 -8.75 5.53
N ALA A 167 30.98 -8.08 6.31
CA ALA A 167 29.54 -8.29 6.28
C ALA A 167 28.95 -8.03 4.88
N CYS A 168 29.33 -6.92 4.22
CA CYS A 168 28.87 -6.62 2.84
C CYS A 168 29.47 -7.55 1.78
N ALA A 169 30.64 -8.16 2.03
CA ALA A 169 31.20 -9.17 1.14
C ALA A 169 30.48 -10.52 1.24
N ASP A 170 30.08 -10.88 2.47
CA ASP A 170 29.37 -12.14 2.76
C ASP A 170 27.87 -12.08 2.35
N ASP A 171 27.25 -10.90 2.41
CA ASP A 171 25.84 -10.69 2.09
C ASP A 171 25.66 -9.49 1.13
N PRO A 172 25.32 -9.75 -0.14
CA PRO A 172 25.12 -8.69 -1.14
C PRO A 172 23.96 -7.75 -0.82
N HIS A 173 22.97 -8.16 -0.02
CA HIS A 173 21.84 -7.31 0.38
C HIS A 173 22.26 -6.21 1.36
N LEU A 174 23.36 -6.38 2.09
CA LEU A 174 23.94 -5.31 2.93
C LEU A 174 24.71 -4.26 2.13
N LYS A 175 24.97 -4.53 0.85
CA LYS A 175 25.77 -3.65 -0.03
C LYS A 175 24.90 -2.71 -0.87
N ALA A 176 23.60 -2.97 -0.96
CA ALA A 176 22.66 -2.24 -1.83
C ALA A 176 22.39 -0.81 -1.34
#